data_5281d282bb9611976af1e39a7deb11c1
#
_entry.id   5281d282bb9611976af1e39a7deb11c1
#
_cell.length_a   1.000
_cell.length_b   1.000
_cell.length_c   1.000
_cell.angle_alpha   90.00
_cell.angle_beta   90.00
_cell.angle_gamma   90.00
#
_symmetry.space_group_name_H-M   'P 1'
#
loop_
_entity.id
_entity.type
_entity.pdbx_description
1 polymer ?
#
loop_
_entity_poly.entity_id
_entity_poly.type
_entity_poly.pdbx_seq_one_letter_code
_entity_poly.pdbx_strand_id
1 'polypeptide(L)'
;MGKSRKNGFTLVELIVVLVILAILAALLVPALTGYIDKARQSAVIAETRSILQAVQTEVSELYGKDEYAEQVAKIPTYFTIASKDGEPMLTDKSKQKLTNLDGRYNEIVKLAEVPSLTNGTGKFFCLVETSGKVYLLVYDDGKGEIGIYFAETQEYVTVKTSEGYNIDNCGVYVNRVVSVSFENAKTDEEKAMWSKENVLRYLKR
;
A
#
# COMPACT_ATOMS: atom_id res chain seq x y z
N MET A 1 -8.88 17.37 70.24
CA MET A 1 -8.70 17.42 68.79
C MET A 1 -7.29 17.03 68.45
N GLY A 2 -7.07 15.78 68.05
CA GLY A 2 -5.73 15.26 67.70
C GLY A 2 -5.37 15.72 66.27
N LYS A 3 -4.28 16.50 66.16
CA LYS A 3 -3.67 16.83 64.86
C LYS A 3 -3.07 15.55 64.24
N SER A 4 -3.69 15.00 63.21
CA SER A 4 -3.08 13.93 62.39
C SER A 4 -1.81 14.51 61.72
N ARG A 5 -0.64 13.96 62.09
CA ARG A 5 0.63 14.22 61.40
C ARG A 5 0.59 13.55 60.04
N LYS A 6 0.48 14.33 58.97
CA LYS A 6 0.67 13.87 57.64
C LYS A 6 2.17 13.61 57.46
N ASN A 7 2.58 12.35 57.36
CA ASN A 7 3.94 11.97 56.98
C ASN A 7 4.16 12.38 55.53
N GLY A 8 5.07 13.32 55.30
CA GLY A 8 5.48 13.67 53.93
C GLY A 8 6.51 12.70 53.41
N PHE A 9 6.59 12.54 52.11
CA PHE A 9 7.61 11.76 51.42
C PHE A 9 9.00 12.36 51.67
N THR A 10 10.00 11.53 51.88
CA THR A 10 11.40 11.96 51.97
C THR A 10 11.97 12.14 50.55
N LEU A 11 12.94 13.02 50.39
CA LEU A 11 13.61 13.29 49.11
C LEU A 11 14.32 11.99 48.61
N VAL A 12 14.82 11.17 49.50
CA VAL A 12 15.47 9.90 49.16
C VAL A 12 14.49 8.90 48.59
N GLU A 13 13.29 8.75 49.18
CA GLU A 13 12.24 7.87 48.64
C GLU A 13 11.83 8.28 47.23
N LEU A 14 11.73 9.59 46.95
CA LEU A 14 11.39 10.09 45.64
C LEU A 14 12.49 9.78 44.60
N ILE A 15 13.77 9.97 44.96
CA ILE A 15 14.89 9.67 44.07
C ILE A 15 14.96 8.16 43.77
N VAL A 16 14.78 7.30 44.73
CA VAL A 16 14.82 5.83 44.55
C VAL A 16 13.71 5.40 43.59
N VAL A 17 12.47 5.92 43.74
CA VAL A 17 11.36 5.61 42.82
C VAL A 17 11.66 6.09 41.40
N LEU A 18 12.20 7.29 41.24
CA LEU A 18 12.58 7.80 39.93
C LEU A 18 13.66 6.95 39.23
N VAL A 19 14.68 6.48 39.98
CA VAL A 19 15.72 5.63 39.43
C VAL A 19 15.15 4.27 38.98
N ILE A 20 14.27 3.67 39.79
CA ILE A 20 13.61 2.41 39.42
C ILE A 20 12.76 2.60 38.16
N LEU A 21 11.94 3.66 38.10
CA LEU A 21 11.13 3.97 36.91
C LEU A 21 12.01 4.21 35.67
N ALA A 22 13.13 4.90 35.79
CA ALA A 22 14.07 5.13 34.70
C ALA A 22 14.66 3.82 34.16
N ILE A 23 15.05 2.90 35.04
CA ILE A 23 15.56 1.57 34.64
C ILE A 23 14.46 0.77 33.92
N LEU A 24 13.25 0.73 34.46
CA LEU A 24 12.14 0.02 33.84
C LEU A 24 11.78 0.61 32.48
N ALA A 25 11.72 1.93 32.37
CA ALA A 25 11.46 2.62 31.11
C ALA A 25 12.54 2.31 30.06
N ALA A 26 13.83 2.30 30.44
CA ALA A 26 14.94 2.01 29.55
C ALA A 26 14.87 0.59 28.95
N LEU A 27 14.28 -0.36 29.64
CA LEU A 27 14.09 -1.73 29.18
C LEU A 27 12.79 -1.89 28.33
N LEU A 28 11.72 -1.16 28.69
CA LEU A 28 10.41 -1.30 28.04
C LEU A 28 10.32 -0.56 26.70
N VAL A 29 10.92 0.63 26.58
CA VAL A 29 10.79 1.46 25.38
C VAL A 29 11.29 0.75 24.11
N PRO A 30 12.49 0.13 24.06
CA PRO A 30 12.94 -0.57 22.85
C PRO A 30 12.05 -1.75 22.45
N ALA A 31 11.52 -2.48 23.42
CA ALA A 31 10.62 -3.59 23.16
C ALA A 31 9.28 -3.10 22.58
N LEU A 32 8.73 -2.01 23.13
CA LEU A 32 7.44 -1.45 22.71
C LEU A 32 7.49 -0.90 21.28
N THR A 33 8.58 -0.23 20.90
CA THR A 33 8.75 0.29 19.53
C THR A 33 8.72 -0.83 18.49
N GLY A 34 9.39 -1.96 18.76
CA GLY A 34 9.36 -3.11 17.85
C GLY A 34 7.97 -3.74 17.70
N TYR A 35 7.14 -3.74 18.74
CA TYR A 35 5.75 -4.20 18.66
C TYR A 35 4.87 -3.25 17.87
N ILE A 36 5.05 -1.95 18.05
CA ILE A 36 4.30 -0.93 17.30
C ILE A 36 4.61 -1.03 15.81
N ASP A 37 5.87 -1.19 15.42
CA ASP A 37 6.28 -1.35 14.02
C ASP A 37 5.64 -2.59 13.39
N LYS A 38 5.68 -3.74 14.08
CA LYS A 38 5.03 -4.97 13.60
C LYS A 38 3.51 -4.83 13.48
N ALA A 39 2.87 -4.16 14.44
CA ALA A 39 1.43 -3.93 14.40
C ALA A 39 1.05 -3.05 13.20
N ARG A 40 1.84 -2.00 12.92
CA ARG A 40 1.65 -1.12 11.77
C ARG A 40 1.82 -1.87 10.45
N GLN A 41 2.89 -2.66 10.30
CA GLN A 41 3.09 -3.50 9.11
C GLN A 41 1.92 -4.46 8.87
N SER A 42 1.44 -5.11 9.94
CA SER A 42 0.28 -6.02 9.86
C SER A 42 -1.00 -5.29 9.45
N ALA A 43 -1.21 -4.08 9.96
CA ALA A 43 -2.35 -3.24 9.57
C ALA A 43 -2.28 -2.86 8.09
N VAL A 44 -1.13 -2.41 7.61
CA VAL A 44 -0.92 -2.05 6.19
C VAL A 44 -1.13 -3.26 5.27
N ILE A 45 -0.68 -4.45 5.67
CA ILE A 45 -0.95 -5.68 4.91
C ILE A 45 -2.47 -5.98 4.86
N ALA A 46 -3.19 -5.82 5.97
CA ALA A 46 -4.64 -6.03 6.00
C ALA A 46 -5.37 -5.02 5.12
N GLU A 47 -5.01 -3.75 5.18
CA GLU A 47 -5.54 -2.68 4.33
C GLU A 47 -5.23 -2.96 2.83
N THR A 48 -4.00 -3.37 2.51
CA THR A 48 -3.61 -3.77 1.14
C THR A 48 -4.48 -4.93 0.62
N ARG A 49 -4.83 -5.90 1.48
CA ARG A 49 -5.77 -6.98 1.13
C ARG A 49 -7.17 -6.48 0.86
N SER A 50 -7.69 -5.59 1.70
CA SER A 50 -9.02 -4.99 1.50
C SER A 50 -9.09 -4.26 0.17
N ILE A 51 -8.05 -3.49 -0.17
CA ILE A 51 -7.97 -2.79 -1.46
C ILE A 51 -7.90 -3.80 -2.61
N LEU A 52 -7.10 -4.86 -2.50
CA LEU A 52 -7.01 -5.90 -3.52
C LEU A 52 -8.37 -6.56 -3.79
N GLN A 53 -9.11 -6.91 -2.74
CA GLN A 53 -10.44 -7.49 -2.86
C GLN A 53 -11.42 -6.51 -3.52
N ALA A 54 -11.40 -5.23 -3.14
CA ALA A 54 -12.22 -4.20 -3.74
C ALA A 54 -11.91 -4.03 -5.24
N VAL A 55 -10.63 -3.99 -5.62
CA VAL A 55 -10.21 -3.94 -7.03
C VAL A 55 -10.69 -5.16 -7.80
N GLN A 56 -10.52 -6.36 -7.25
CA GLN A 56 -10.96 -7.59 -7.90
C GLN A 56 -12.48 -7.64 -8.09
N THR A 57 -13.24 -7.16 -7.11
CA THR A 57 -14.70 -7.05 -7.19
C THR A 57 -15.11 -6.11 -8.32
N GLU A 58 -14.58 -4.90 -8.33
CA GLU A 58 -14.89 -3.90 -9.36
C GLU A 58 -14.45 -4.33 -10.77
N VAL A 59 -13.28 -4.95 -10.89
CA VAL A 59 -12.80 -5.48 -12.16
C VAL A 59 -13.68 -6.63 -12.65
N SER A 60 -14.14 -7.50 -11.75
CA SER A 60 -15.07 -8.60 -12.11
C SER A 60 -16.42 -8.09 -12.58
N GLU A 61 -16.93 -7.02 -11.96
CA GLU A 61 -18.16 -6.36 -12.41
C GLU A 61 -18.00 -5.72 -13.79
N LEU A 62 -16.84 -5.14 -14.07
CA LEU A 62 -16.52 -4.59 -15.38
C LEU A 62 -16.51 -5.66 -16.46
N TYR A 63 -15.97 -6.83 -16.17
CA TYR A 63 -15.95 -7.97 -17.10
C TYR A 63 -17.35 -8.43 -17.52
N GLY A 64 -18.34 -8.26 -16.67
CA GLY A 64 -19.73 -8.58 -16.99
C GLY A 64 -20.44 -7.56 -17.90
N LYS A 65 -19.79 -6.48 -18.30
CA LYS A 65 -20.36 -5.43 -19.13
C LYS A 65 -19.81 -5.47 -20.56
N ASP A 66 -20.69 -5.48 -21.55
CA ASP A 66 -20.30 -5.50 -22.97
C ASP A 66 -19.39 -4.32 -23.36
N GLU A 67 -19.59 -3.15 -22.74
CA GLU A 67 -18.74 -1.97 -22.94
C GLU A 67 -17.27 -2.19 -22.55
N TYR A 68 -17.01 -3.03 -21.55
CA TYR A 68 -15.65 -3.36 -21.13
C TYR A 68 -14.93 -4.19 -22.18
N ALA A 69 -15.60 -5.20 -22.74
CA ALA A 69 -15.01 -6.06 -23.76
C ALA A 69 -14.59 -5.26 -25.01
N GLU A 70 -15.37 -4.25 -25.41
CA GLU A 70 -15.01 -3.38 -26.53
C GLU A 70 -13.85 -2.44 -26.24
N GLN A 71 -13.73 -1.93 -24.99
CA GLN A 71 -12.66 -1.03 -24.59
C GLN A 71 -11.36 -1.78 -24.33
N VAL A 72 -11.43 -2.91 -23.62
CA VAL A 72 -10.28 -3.73 -23.28
C VAL A 72 -9.70 -4.45 -24.49
N ALA A 73 -10.52 -4.82 -25.48
CA ALA A 73 -10.02 -5.38 -26.72
C ALA A 73 -9.08 -4.43 -27.49
N LYS A 74 -9.17 -3.12 -27.23
CA LYS A 74 -8.28 -2.09 -27.80
C LYS A 74 -7.02 -1.85 -26.99
N ILE A 75 -6.96 -2.37 -25.75
CA ILE A 75 -5.81 -2.22 -24.84
C ILE A 75 -4.88 -3.42 -25.05
N PRO A 76 -3.62 -3.22 -25.43
CA PRO A 76 -2.78 -4.34 -25.82
C PRO A 76 -2.39 -5.28 -24.67
N THR A 77 -2.43 -4.87 -23.38
CA THR A 77 -1.90 -5.74 -22.33
C THR A 77 -2.34 -5.41 -20.89
N TYR A 78 -2.38 -4.14 -20.48
CA TYR A 78 -2.67 -3.74 -19.10
C TYR A 78 -3.37 -2.41 -19.04
N PHE A 79 -4.08 -2.20 -17.94
CA PHE A 79 -4.52 -0.87 -17.52
C PHE A 79 -4.11 -0.62 -16.06
N THR A 80 -4.00 0.63 -15.68
CA THR A 80 -3.67 1.04 -14.34
C THR A 80 -4.85 1.72 -13.67
N ILE A 81 -5.07 1.41 -12.40
CA ILE A 81 -6.00 2.09 -11.52
C ILE A 81 -5.18 2.80 -10.46
N ALA A 82 -5.19 4.11 -10.46
CA ALA A 82 -4.41 4.92 -9.53
C ALA A 82 -5.11 6.24 -9.23
N SER A 83 -4.62 6.95 -8.22
CA SER A 83 -4.94 8.36 -8.00
C SER A 83 -3.67 9.18 -8.12
N LYS A 84 -3.75 10.30 -8.82
CA LYS A 84 -2.70 11.31 -8.84
C LYS A 84 -3.33 12.65 -8.47
N ASP A 85 -2.79 13.30 -7.43
CA ASP A 85 -3.27 14.59 -6.95
C ASP A 85 -4.78 14.61 -6.64
N GLY A 86 -5.31 13.46 -6.16
CA GLY A 86 -6.74 13.29 -5.88
C GLY A 86 -7.61 12.96 -7.10
N GLU A 87 -7.06 12.96 -8.32
CA GLU A 87 -7.77 12.61 -9.53
C GLU A 87 -7.51 11.15 -9.92
N PRO A 88 -8.57 10.35 -10.18
CA PRO A 88 -8.42 9.00 -10.66
C PRO A 88 -7.69 8.96 -12.01
N MET A 89 -6.65 8.16 -12.09
CA MET A 89 -5.93 7.91 -13.34
C MET A 89 -6.12 6.45 -13.76
N LEU A 90 -6.92 6.24 -14.79
CA LEU A 90 -6.98 4.99 -15.51
C LEU A 90 -6.35 5.22 -16.88
N THR A 91 -5.14 4.72 -17.05
CA THR A 91 -4.42 4.90 -18.29
C THR A 91 -4.02 3.55 -18.87
N ASP A 92 -4.25 3.42 -20.17
CA ASP A 92 -3.62 2.38 -20.96
C ASP A 92 -2.16 2.72 -21.30
N LYS A 93 -1.46 1.83 -22.00
CA LYS A 93 -0.10 2.03 -22.48
C LYS A 93 0.06 3.26 -23.40
N SER A 94 -1.00 3.65 -24.12
CA SER A 94 -1.00 4.80 -25.02
C SER A 94 -1.32 6.12 -24.31
N LYS A 95 -1.47 6.10 -22.97
CA LYS A 95 -1.94 7.22 -22.14
C LYS A 95 -3.36 7.69 -22.51
N GLN A 96 -4.16 6.84 -23.17
CA GLN A 96 -5.57 7.12 -23.37
C GLN A 96 -6.30 6.95 -22.05
N LYS A 97 -7.03 7.97 -21.68
CA LYS A 97 -7.89 7.94 -20.49
C LYS A 97 -9.06 7.01 -20.77
N LEU A 98 -9.23 5.98 -19.97
CA LEU A 98 -10.39 5.09 -20.03
C LEU A 98 -11.56 5.78 -19.31
N THR A 99 -12.24 6.67 -20.02
CA THR A 99 -13.23 7.63 -19.45
C THR A 99 -14.38 6.96 -18.70
N ASN A 100 -14.76 5.74 -19.07
CA ASN A 100 -15.85 5.02 -18.40
C ASN A 100 -15.40 4.29 -17.12
N LEU A 101 -14.12 4.33 -16.80
CA LEU A 101 -13.55 3.72 -15.58
C LEU A 101 -13.23 4.76 -14.49
N ASP A 102 -13.35 6.05 -14.77
CA ASP A 102 -13.01 7.12 -13.81
C ASP A 102 -13.81 7.01 -12.50
N GLY A 103 -15.08 6.59 -12.56
CA GLY A 103 -15.92 6.34 -11.38
C GLY A 103 -15.47 5.12 -10.54
N ARG A 104 -14.72 4.19 -11.12
CA ARG A 104 -14.35 2.94 -10.47
C ARG A 104 -13.34 3.10 -9.35
N TYR A 105 -12.45 4.07 -9.45
CA TYR A 105 -11.55 4.40 -8.36
C TYR A 105 -12.32 4.71 -7.07
N ASN A 106 -13.34 5.55 -7.15
CA ASN A 106 -14.15 5.93 -5.99
C ASN A 106 -14.96 4.76 -5.43
N GLU A 107 -15.48 3.87 -6.28
CA GLU A 107 -16.16 2.65 -5.83
C GLU A 107 -15.18 1.70 -5.13
N ILE A 108 -13.97 1.52 -5.66
CA ILE A 108 -12.91 0.75 -5.00
C ILE A 108 -12.58 1.34 -3.61
N VAL A 109 -12.44 2.66 -3.51
CA VAL A 109 -12.19 3.32 -2.22
C VAL A 109 -13.31 3.06 -1.22
N LYS A 110 -14.57 3.11 -1.65
CA LYS A 110 -15.72 2.80 -0.81
C LYS A 110 -15.74 1.34 -0.37
N LEU A 111 -15.54 0.41 -1.30
CA LEU A 111 -15.55 -1.03 -1.03
C LEU A 111 -14.39 -1.49 -0.15
N ALA A 112 -13.23 -0.86 -0.29
CA ALA A 112 -12.05 -1.21 0.48
C ALA A 112 -12.20 -0.84 1.97
N GLU A 113 -13.03 0.15 2.29
CA GLU A 113 -13.25 0.67 3.66
C GLU A 113 -11.97 1.06 4.40
N VAL A 114 -10.91 1.45 3.63
CA VAL A 114 -9.61 1.83 4.20
C VAL A 114 -9.63 3.32 4.58
N PRO A 115 -9.45 3.64 5.89
CA PRO A 115 -9.64 5.01 6.37
C PRO A 115 -8.71 6.04 5.72
N SER A 116 -7.47 5.68 5.40
CA SER A 116 -6.51 6.58 4.77
C SER A 116 -6.90 6.94 3.33
N LEU A 117 -7.52 6.01 2.59
CA LEU A 117 -8.04 6.28 1.25
C LEU A 117 -9.28 7.18 1.32
N THR A 118 -10.18 6.92 2.28
CA THR A 118 -11.42 7.70 2.44
C THR A 118 -11.15 9.15 2.85
N ASN A 119 -10.14 9.40 3.67
CA ASN A 119 -9.77 10.75 4.10
C ASN A 119 -8.73 11.43 3.18
N GLY A 120 -8.28 10.75 2.13
CA GLY A 120 -7.35 11.28 1.14
C GLY A 120 -5.88 11.37 1.58
N THR A 121 -5.51 10.78 2.73
CA THR A 121 -4.10 10.75 3.17
C THR A 121 -3.32 9.62 2.52
N GLY A 122 -3.98 8.47 2.27
CA GLY A 122 -3.43 7.33 1.57
C GLY A 122 -3.72 7.38 0.07
N LYS A 123 -2.98 6.60 -0.67
CA LYS A 123 -3.17 6.40 -2.11
C LYS A 123 -2.79 4.99 -2.51
N PHE A 124 -3.37 4.48 -3.59
CA PHE A 124 -2.97 3.20 -4.14
C PHE A 124 -2.72 3.28 -5.65
N PHE A 125 -1.94 2.34 -6.12
CA PHE A 125 -1.67 2.08 -7.52
C PHE A 125 -1.92 0.59 -7.79
N CYS A 126 -2.68 0.29 -8.80
CA CYS A 126 -2.98 -1.07 -9.20
C CYS A 126 -2.70 -1.28 -10.68
N LEU A 127 -2.02 -2.35 -11.02
CA LEU A 127 -1.80 -2.81 -12.39
C LEU A 127 -2.67 -4.04 -12.64
N VAL A 128 -3.56 -3.93 -13.63
CA VAL A 128 -4.54 -4.96 -13.96
C VAL A 128 -4.31 -5.43 -15.39
N GLU A 129 -4.23 -6.73 -15.58
CA GLU A 129 -4.18 -7.35 -16.91
C GLU A 129 -5.54 -7.23 -17.62
N THR A 130 -5.52 -7.30 -18.95
CA THR A 130 -6.76 -7.35 -19.74
C THR A 130 -7.60 -8.57 -19.45
N SER A 131 -7.03 -9.61 -18.84
CA SER A 131 -7.74 -10.77 -18.30
C SER A 131 -8.52 -10.48 -17.03
N GLY A 132 -8.35 -9.29 -16.40
CA GLY A 132 -8.95 -8.91 -15.13
C GLY A 132 -8.11 -9.30 -13.91
N LYS A 133 -6.99 -9.96 -14.11
CA LYS A 133 -6.10 -10.33 -13.02
C LYS A 133 -5.34 -9.12 -12.52
N VAL A 134 -5.40 -8.86 -11.22
CA VAL A 134 -4.54 -7.87 -10.58
C VAL A 134 -3.12 -8.43 -10.52
N TYR A 135 -2.19 -7.74 -11.15
CA TYR A 135 -0.79 -8.15 -11.21
C TYR A 135 0.06 -7.57 -10.09
N LEU A 136 -0.10 -6.28 -9.85
CA LEU A 136 0.62 -5.54 -8.83
C LEU A 136 -0.34 -4.56 -8.15
N LEU A 137 -0.32 -4.53 -6.84
CA LEU A 137 -0.98 -3.48 -6.06
C LEU A 137 0.03 -2.87 -5.10
N VAL A 138 0.14 -1.55 -5.10
CA VAL A 138 0.96 -0.76 -4.19
C VAL A 138 0.04 0.19 -3.45
N TYR A 139 0.11 0.20 -2.14
CA TYR A 139 -0.68 1.05 -1.28
C TYR A 139 0.22 1.80 -0.31
N ASP A 140 0.12 3.12 -0.28
CA ASP A 140 0.79 4.02 0.66
C ASP A 140 -0.24 4.48 1.71
N ASP A 141 0.03 4.23 3.00
CA ASP A 141 -0.87 4.59 4.11
C ASP A 141 -0.87 6.09 4.41
N GLY A 142 0.01 6.86 3.77
CA GLY A 142 0.22 8.29 4.05
C GLY A 142 0.89 8.58 5.39
N LYS A 143 1.36 7.54 6.12
CA LYS A 143 1.99 7.63 7.44
C LYS A 143 3.39 7.03 7.48
N GLY A 144 3.90 6.63 6.31
CA GLY A 144 5.26 6.16 6.13
C GLY A 144 5.44 4.68 5.85
N GLU A 145 4.36 3.90 5.77
CA GLU A 145 4.42 2.49 5.38
C GLU A 145 3.75 2.29 4.00
N ILE A 146 4.35 1.46 3.18
CA ILE A 146 3.83 1.07 1.86
C ILE A 146 3.62 -0.43 1.85
N GLY A 147 2.39 -0.86 1.57
CA GLY A 147 2.03 -2.26 1.33
C GLY A 147 2.07 -2.58 -0.15
N ILE A 148 2.60 -3.74 -0.50
CA ILE A 148 2.75 -4.19 -1.90
C ILE A 148 2.26 -5.63 -2.00
N TYR A 149 1.39 -5.89 -2.97
CA TYR A 149 0.99 -7.24 -3.37
C TYR A 149 1.59 -7.60 -4.72
N PHE A 150 2.17 -8.79 -4.80
CA PHE A 150 2.73 -9.39 -6.01
C PHE A 150 1.92 -10.62 -6.39
N ALA A 151 1.28 -10.59 -7.55
CA ALA A 151 0.46 -11.74 -8.01
C ALA A 151 1.29 -12.96 -8.40
N GLU A 152 2.53 -12.78 -8.83
CA GLU A 152 3.44 -13.86 -9.21
C GLU A 152 3.72 -14.79 -8.03
N THR A 153 4.06 -14.23 -6.88
CA THR A 153 4.38 -15.00 -5.66
C THR A 153 3.23 -15.08 -4.67
N GLN A 154 2.13 -14.36 -4.92
CA GLN A 154 1.00 -14.15 -4.01
C GLN A 154 1.41 -13.59 -2.64
N GLU A 155 2.53 -12.86 -2.61
CA GLU A 155 3.08 -12.29 -1.39
C GLU A 155 2.63 -10.86 -1.14
N TYR A 156 2.54 -10.53 0.15
CA TYR A 156 2.41 -9.17 0.63
C TYR A 156 3.71 -8.74 1.30
N VAL A 157 4.21 -7.58 0.94
CA VAL A 157 5.45 -7.00 1.48
C VAL A 157 5.15 -5.59 1.99
N THR A 158 5.80 -5.19 3.07
CA THR A 158 5.80 -3.80 3.52
C THR A 158 7.20 -3.20 3.38
N VAL A 159 7.24 -1.93 2.98
CA VAL A 159 8.46 -1.12 2.90
C VAL A 159 8.18 0.27 3.47
N LYS A 160 9.22 0.99 3.87
CA LYS A 160 9.07 2.31 4.49
C LYS A 160 9.46 3.44 3.53
N THR A 161 8.70 4.53 3.55
CA THR A 161 9.05 5.75 2.81
C THR A 161 10.37 6.35 3.30
N SER A 162 10.68 6.19 4.60
CA SER A 162 11.97 6.59 5.20
C SER A 162 13.17 5.84 4.63
N GLU A 163 12.97 4.69 3.99
CA GLU A 163 13.98 3.91 3.29
C GLU A 163 14.14 4.32 1.81
N GLY A 164 13.44 5.36 1.38
CA GLY A 164 13.48 5.89 0.01
C GLY A 164 12.46 5.28 -0.95
N TYR A 165 11.48 4.50 -0.45
CA TYR A 165 10.40 3.98 -1.29
C TYR A 165 9.34 5.04 -1.52
N ASN A 166 8.81 5.11 -2.75
CA ASN A 166 7.76 6.05 -3.13
C ASN A 166 6.82 5.42 -4.15
N ILE A 167 5.52 5.47 -3.87
CA ILE A 167 4.47 4.96 -4.75
C ILE A 167 4.39 5.73 -6.08
N ASP A 168 4.76 7.01 -6.12
CA ASP A 168 4.73 7.82 -7.34
C ASP A 168 5.68 7.28 -8.42
N ASN A 169 6.67 6.48 -8.02
CA ASN A 169 7.57 5.79 -8.93
C ASN A 169 6.91 4.62 -9.69
N CYS A 170 5.70 4.19 -9.29
CA CYS A 170 4.94 3.18 -10.03
C CYS A 170 4.70 3.59 -11.49
N GLY A 171 4.42 4.85 -11.73
CA GLY A 171 4.26 5.37 -13.10
C GLY A 171 5.52 5.21 -13.96
N VAL A 172 6.70 5.40 -13.36
CA VAL A 172 8.00 5.19 -14.04
C VAL A 172 8.21 3.70 -14.34
N TYR A 173 7.88 2.84 -13.38
CA TYR A 173 7.96 1.39 -13.56
C TYR A 173 7.10 0.93 -14.73
N VAL A 174 5.81 1.29 -14.75
CA VAL A 174 4.88 0.92 -15.81
C VAL A 174 5.35 1.43 -17.17
N ASN A 175 5.76 2.67 -17.28
CA ASN A 175 6.21 3.24 -18.55
C ASN A 175 7.46 2.55 -19.13
N ARG A 176 8.32 1.98 -18.30
CA ARG A 176 9.58 1.34 -18.74
C ARG A 176 9.46 -0.17 -18.92
N VAL A 177 8.65 -0.83 -18.09
CA VAL A 177 8.64 -2.29 -17.96
C VAL A 177 7.48 -2.90 -18.74
N VAL A 178 6.34 -2.21 -18.84
CA VAL A 178 5.09 -2.76 -19.40
C VAL A 178 5.08 -2.77 -20.95
N SER A 179 6.24 -2.82 -21.61
CA SER A 179 6.29 -3.02 -23.06
C SER A 179 5.90 -4.45 -23.48
N VAL A 180 6.05 -5.43 -22.58
CA VAL A 180 5.73 -6.84 -22.80
C VAL A 180 4.85 -7.33 -21.66
N SER A 181 3.74 -8.03 -21.97
CA SER A 181 2.92 -8.67 -20.93
C SER A 181 3.67 -9.81 -20.28
N PHE A 182 3.40 -10.05 -19.00
CA PHE A 182 3.97 -11.19 -18.29
C PHE A 182 3.70 -12.53 -19.00
N GLU A 183 2.46 -12.72 -19.49
CA GLU A 183 2.07 -13.92 -20.24
C GLU A 183 2.80 -14.05 -21.59
N ASN A 184 3.21 -12.94 -22.19
CA ASN A 184 3.95 -12.88 -23.45
C ASN A 184 5.47 -12.71 -23.25
N ALA A 185 5.95 -12.65 -22.00
CA ALA A 185 7.37 -12.60 -21.70
C ALA A 185 8.03 -13.93 -22.08
N LYS A 186 8.80 -13.90 -23.17
CA LYS A 186 9.45 -15.08 -23.75
C LYS A 186 10.86 -15.28 -23.23
N THR A 187 11.55 -14.18 -22.92
CA THR A 187 12.93 -14.22 -22.44
C THR A 187 13.00 -14.11 -20.92
N ASP A 188 14.07 -14.61 -20.33
CA ASP A 188 14.30 -14.49 -18.89
C ASP A 188 14.48 -13.01 -18.47
N GLU A 189 15.00 -12.16 -19.36
CA GLU A 189 15.09 -10.72 -19.14
C GLU A 189 13.71 -10.07 -19.08
N GLU A 190 12.78 -10.44 -19.97
CA GLU A 190 11.39 -9.97 -19.96
C GLU A 190 10.67 -10.42 -18.69
N LYS A 191 10.85 -11.67 -18.26
CA LYS A 191 10.30 -12.18 -17.00
C LYS A 191 10.90 -11.50 -15.78
N ALA A 192 12.21 -11.24 -15.80
CA ALA A 192 12.89 -10.53 -14.70
C ALA A 192 12.40 -9.09 -14.52
N MET A 193 11.85 -8.44 -15.57
CA MET A 193 11.24 -7.12 -15.45
C MET A 193 10.07 -7.09 -14.48
N TRP A 194 9.37 -8.20 -14.33
CA TRP A 194 8.20 -8.38 -13.47
C TRP A 194 8.54 -8.88 -12.07
N SER A 195 9.79 -9.21 -11.83
CA SER A 195 10.22 -9.76 -10.54
C SER A 195 10.01 -8.75 -9.40
N LYS A 196 9.73 -9.29 -8.22
CA LYS A 196 9.63 -8.54 -6.97
C LYS A 196 10.82 -7.61 -6.76
N GLU A 197 12.02 -8.09 -7.03
CA GLU A 197 13.26 -7.32 -6.88
C GLU A 197 13.30 -6.11 -7.80
N ASN A 198 12.88 -6.29 -9.05
CA ASN A 198 12.86 -5.19 -10.02
C ASN A 198 11.81 -4.13 -9.66
N VAL A 199 10.60 -4.55 -9.27
CA VAL A 199 9.57 -3.62 -8.76
C VAL A 199 10.09 -2.82 -7.58
N LEU A 200 10.65 -3.48 -6.57
CA LEU A 200 11.19 -2.82 -5.38
C LEU A 200 12.33 -1.84 -5.73
N ARG A 201 13.19 -2.20 -6.71
CA ARG A 201 14.24 -1.30 -7.18
C ARG A 201 13.69 -0.03 -7.85
N TYR A 202 12.59 -0.13 -8.60
CA TYR A 202 11.95 1.04 -9.21
C TYR A 202 11.23 1.90 -8.18
N LEU A 203 10.56 1.29 -7.22
CA LEU A 203 9.90 2.03 -6.14
C LEU A 203 10.88 2.80 -5.24
N LYS A 204 12.13 2.36 -5.15
CA LYS A 204 13.19 2.97 -4.33
C LYS A 204 13.97 4.10 -5.04
N ARG A 205 13.61 4.51 -6.22
CA ARG A 205 14.26 5.60 -6.96
C ARG A 205 13.61 6.92 -6.66
#